data_2add5779678391b1ea3b5f69a619503a
#
_entry.id   2add5779678391b1ea3b5f69a619503a
#
_cell.length_a   1.000
_cell.length_b   1.000
_cell.length_c   1.000
_cell.angle_alpha   90.00
_cell.angle_beta   90.00
_cell.angle_gamma   90.00
#
_symmetry.space_group_name_H-M   'P 1'
#
loop_
_entity.id
_entity.type
_entity.pdbx_description
1 polymer ?
#
loop_
_entity_poly.entity_id
_entity_poly.type
_entity_poly.pdbx_seq_one_letter_code
_entity_poly.pdbx_strand_id
1 'polypeptide(L)'
;ATNAKVLKPYHLPYNPLALTQPRVFKPLLPIHVANTFNDTLSRVYHLGPKQSSTLLNCIKSAYVSRGIIPNDPKTWTLPAPTFQNVYSLYMGDDDIKKGDSQEAALRTLADFEVFEADSRNTESLFDLLTGVVVIDISGYDTDLQNLIIAITLDLFYAQMQARGSSKLLGKHRQLTKMILVDEADNFLHEGFPSLKKILKEGREFGVGTILSTQFLKHFGSGDDDFSKYILTWVVHNVAD
;
A
#
# COMPACT_ATOMS: atom_id res chain seq x y z
N ALA A 1 -14.02 -3.41 -26.48
CA ALA A 1 -13.43 -4.13 -25.36
C ALA A 1 -12.38 -3.20 -24.74
N THR A 2 -12.54 -2.82 -23.48
CA THR A 2 -11.53 -2.08 -22.72
C THR A 2 -10.36 -3.04 -22.48
N ASN A 3 -9.17 -2.72 -22.99
CA ASN A 3 -7.97 -3.46 -22.67
C ASN A 3 -7.57 -3.14 -21.21
N ALA A 4 -8.11 -3.89 -20.26
CA ALA A 4 -7.69 -3.80 -18.87
C ALA A 4 -6.34 -4.50 -18.70
N LYS A 5 -5.39 -3.84 -18.04
CA LYS A 5 -4.15 -4.46 -17.57
C LYS A 5 -4.46 -5.21 -16.29
N VAL A 6 -4.21 -6.52 -16.26
CA VAL A 6 -4.39 -7.35 -15.07
C VAL A 6 -3.02 -7.60 -14.45
N LEU A 7 -2.83 -7.15 -13.21
CA LEU A 7 -1.65 -7.44 -12.40
C LEU A 7 -1.97 -8.68 -11.56
N LYS A 8 -1.12 -9.68 -11.70
CA LYS A 8 -1.15 -10.86 -10.84
C LYS A 8 -0.51 -10.53 -9.50
N PRO A 9 -0.90 -11.17 -8.41
CA PRO A 9 -0.40 -10.84 -7.08
C PRO A 9 0.99 -11.41 -6.76
N TYR A 10 1.67 -11.97 -7.73
CA TYR A 10 3.08 -12.31 -7.71
C TYR A 10 3.85 -11.39 -8.67
N HIS A 11 5.09 -11.06 -8.31
CA HIS A 11 5.92 -10.09 -9.05
C HIS A 11 5.19 -8.77 -9.32
N LEU A 12 4.47 -8.26 -8.30
CA LEU A 12 3.85 -6.95 -8.41
C LEU A 12 4.92 -5.93 -8.77
N PRO A 13 4.80 -5.22 -9.91
CA PRO A 13 5.88 -4.44 -10.48
C PRO A 13 6.05 -3.08 -9.78
N TYR A 14 5.90 -3.04 -8.47
CA TYR A 14 6.17 -1.88 -7.63
C TYR A 14 6.86 -2.29 -6.34
N ASN A 15 7.64 -1.37 -5.80
CA ASN A 15 8.40 -1.60 -4.59
C ASN A 15 7.76 -0.83 -3.42
N PRO A 16 7.25 -1.50 -2.38
CA PRO A 16 6.66 -0.83 -1.22
C PRO A 16 7.65 0.02 -0.43
N LEU A 17 8.95 -0.19 -0.61
CA LEU A 17 10.03 0.55 0.04
C LEU A 17 10.62 1.66 -0.84
N ALA A 18 10.05 1.93 -2.01
CA ALA A 18 10.55 2.96 -2.91
C ALA A 18 10.40 4.36 -2.31
N LEU A 19 11.48 5.15 -2.40
CA LEU A 19 11.53 6.54 -1.91
C LEU A 19 11.28 7.55 -3.03
N THR A 20 11.59 7.19 -4.27
CA THR A 20 11.49 8.08 -5.42
C THR A 20 10.33 7.69 -6.32
N GLN A 21 9.83 8.67 -7.05
CA GLN A 21 8.82 8.50 -8.06
C GLN A 21 9.25 9.25 -9.33
N PRO A 22 9.01 8.70 -10.52
CA PRO A 22 9.17 9.45 -11.76
C PRO A 22 8.38 10.75 -11.70
N ARG A 23 8.97 11.85 -12.18
CA ARG A 23 8.35 13.18 -12.25
C ARG A 23 8.05 13.86 -10.90
N VAL A 24 8.51 13.30 -9.79
CA VAL A 24 8.43 13.92 -8.47
C VAL A 24 9.85 14.17 -7.96
N PHE A 25 10.20 15.44 -7.76
CA PHE A 25 11.56 15.84 -7.38
C PHE A 25 11.87 15.66 -5.90
N LYS A 26 10.84 15.43 -5.07
CA LYS A 26 11.02 15.27 -3.63
C LYS A 26 10.86 13.78 -3.26
N PRO A 27 11.94 13.10 -2.85
CA PRO A 27 11.84 11.73 -2.38
C PRO A 27 11.06 11.65 -1.06
N LEU A 28 10.46 10.49 -0.82
CA LEU A 28 9.81 10.17 0.44
C LEU A 28 10.86 10.00 1.54
N LEU A 29 10.48 10.30 2.78
CA LEU A 29 11.35 10.13 3.93
C LEU A 29 11.55 8.64 4.24
N PRO A 30 12.78 8.10 4.25
CA PRO A 30 13.02 6.66 4.45
C PRO A 30 12.36 6.11 5.71
N ILE A 31 12.44 6.87 6.82
CA ILE A 31 11.85 6.43 8.09
C ILE A 31 10.31 6.37 8.04
N HIS A 32 9.66 7.26 7.29
CA HIS A 32 8.20 7.21 7.13
C HIS A 32 7.78 6.00 6.31
N VAL A 33 8.48 5.71 5.20
CA VAL A 33 8.21 4.52 4.39
C VAL A 33 8.45 3.25 5.20
N ALA A 34 9.57 3.18 5.93
CA ALA A 34 9.89 2.05 6.80
C ALA A 34 8.82 1.81 7.87
N ASN A 35 8.39 2.86 8.57
CA ASN A 35 7.33 2.75 9.58
C ASN A 35 6.00 2.33 8.95
N THR A 36 5.59 2.94 7.86
CA THR A 36 4.32 2.58 7.20
C THR A 36 4.28 1.11 6.80
N PHE A 37 5.34 0.61 6.17
CA PHE A 37 5.44 -0.80 5.79
C PHE A 37 5.44 -1.73 7.01
N ASN A 38 6.23 -1.39 8.04
CA ASN A 38 6.30 -2.14 9.30
C ASN A 38 4.93 -2.17 10.01
N ASP A 39 4.27 -1.03 10.13
CA ASP A 39 2.98 -0.91 10.83
C ASP A 39 1.88 -1.69 10.10
N THR A 40 1.88 -1.65 8.77
CA THR A 40 0.91 -2.37 7.95
C THR A 40 1.09 -3.88 8.09
N LEU A 41 2.32 -4.38 7.98
CA LEU A 41 2.62 -5.80 8.14
C LEU A 41 2.35 -6.26 9.58
N SER A 42 2.73 -5.44 10.58
CA SER A 42 2.48 -5.74 11.98
C SER A 42 0.98 -5.83 12.29
N ARG A 43 0.17 -4.97 11.70
CA ARG A 43 -1.28 -4.97 11.89
C ARG A 43 -1.93 -6.20 11.28
N VAL A 44 -1.61 -6.52 10.03
CA VAL A 44 -2.23 -7.65 9.32
C VAL A 44 -1.87 -8.98 9.97
N TYR A 45 -0.62 -9.16 10.37
CA TYR A 45 -0.16 -10.42 11.00
C TYR A 45 -0.15 -10.37 12.53
N HIS A 46 -0.74 -9.35 13.14
CA HIS A 46 -0.82 -9.16 14.59
C HIS A 46 0.53 -9.31 15.31
N LEU A 47 1.59 -8.72 14.74
CA LEU A 47 2.93 -8.81 15.30
C LEU A 47 3.03 -8.04 16.63
N GLY A 48 3.67 -8.67 17.62
CA GLY A 48 3.92 -8.02 18.89
C GLY A 48 4.98 -6.89 18.80
N PRO A 49 5.09 -6.03 19.83
CA PRO A 49 6.01 -4.88 19.81
C PRO A 49 7.48 -5.25 19.54
N LYS A 50 7.94 -6.40 20.06
CA LYS A 50 9.31 -6.88 19.84
C LYS A 50 9.54 -7.28 18.39
N GLN A 51 8.59 -8.01 17.79
CA GLN A 51 8.62 -8.44 16.41
C GLN A 51 8.59 -7.23 15.46
N SER A 52 7.67 -6.30 15.70
CA SER A 52 7.58 -5.05 14.94
C SER A 52 8.89 -4.24 14.99
N SER A 53 9.50 -4.12 16.17
CA SER A 53 10.80 -3.44 16.32
C SER A 53 11.91 -4.16 15.54
N THR A 54 11.94 -5.50 15.58
CA THR A 54 12.91 -6.31 14.83
C THR A 54 12.77 -6.07 13.33
N LEU A 55 11.53 -6.14 12.81
CA LEU A 55 11.25 -5.88 11.39
C LEU A 55 11.69 -4.47 10.97
N LEU A 56 11.34 -3.47 11.77
CA LEU A 56 11.73 -2.08 11.50
C LEU A 56 13.25 -1.91 11.42
N ASN A 57 14.00 -2.59 12.29
CA ASN A 57 15.45 -2.58 12.24
C ASN A 57 16.00 -3.24 10.96
N CYS A 58 15.43 -4.37 10.54
CA CYS A 58 15.79 -5.01 9.27
C CYS A 58 15.52 -4.08 8.07
N ILE A 59 14.39 -3.38 8.04
CA ILE A 59 14.07 -2.42 6.98
C ILE A 59 15.08 -1.26 6.96
N LYS A 60 15.41 -0.69 8.12
CA LYS A 60 16.42 0.38 8.22
C LYS A 60 17.79 -0.10 7.76
N SER A 61 18.20 -1.30 8.15
CA SER A 61 19.47 -1.90 7.71
C SER A 61 19.48 -2.15 6.21
N ALA A 62 18.34 -2.53 5.62
CA ALA A 62 18.20 -2.69 4.19
C ALA A 62 18.41 -1.36 3.43
N TYR A 63 17.89 -0.24 3.93
CA TYR A 63 18.18 1.07 3.35
C TYR A 63 19.67 1.42 3.44
N VAL A 64 20.28 1.22 4.60
CA VAL A 64 21.71 1.51 4.80
C VAL A 64 22.57 0.64 3.87
N SER A 65 22.25 -0.64 3.70
CA SER A 65 23.00 -1.53 2.79
C SER A 65 22.94 -1.10 1.32
N ARG A 66 21.94 -0.29 0.95
CA ARG A 66 21.79 0.34 -0.37
C ARG A 66 22.42 1.73 -0.44
N GLY A 67 23.15 2.16 0.60
CA GLY A 67 23.78 3.47 0.69
C GLY A 67 22.81 4.62 1.02
N ILE A 68 21.57 4.30 1.39
CA ILE A 68 20.58 5.30 1.77
C ILE A 68 20.76 5.65 3.24
N ILE A 69 21.23 6.86 3.50
CA ILE A 69 21.52 7.37 4.83
C ILE A 69 20.30 8.17 5.33
N PRO A 70 19.72 7.83 6.51
CA PRO A 70 18.47 8.44 6.98
C PRO A 70 18.48 9.97 7.08
N ASN A 71 19.64 10.55 7.41
CA ASN A 71 19.81 12.00 7.62
C ASN A 71 20.50 12.71 6.44
N ASP A 72 20.73 12.03 5.31
CA ASP A 72 21.30 12.63 4.11
C ASP A 72 20.34 12.52 2.92
N PRO A 73 19.55 13.58 2.64
CA PRO A 73 18.58 13.59 1.55
C PRO A 73 19.18 13.34 0.15
N LYS A 74 20.49 13.57 -0.04
CA LYS A 74 21.16 13.31 -1.32
C LYS A 74 21.18 11.82 -1.65
N THR A 75 21.15 10.97 -0.64
CA THR A 75 21.17 9.51 -0.80
C THR A 75 19.78 8.92 -1.08
N TRP A 76 18.70 9.65 -0.86
CA TRP A 76 17.34 9.14 -0.98
C TRP A 76 16.87 8.94 -2.44
N THR A 77 17.67 9.40 -3.39
CA THR A 77 17.46 9.14 -4.82
C THR A 77 18.09 7.84 -5.30
N LEU A 78 18.86 7.18 -4.45
CA LEU A 78 19.45 5.87 -4.75
C LEU A 78 18.35 4.79 -4.86
N PRO A 79 18.60 3.70 -5.58
CA PRO A 79 17.67 2.58 -5.66
C PRO A 79 17.35 2.02 -4.27
N ALA A 80 16.07 2.09 -3.88
CA ALA A 80 15.62 1.59 -2.60
C ALA A 80 15.79 0.06 -2.50
N PRO A 81 15.91 -0.49 -1.26
CA PRO A 81 15.88 -1.93 -1.06
C PRO A 81 14.52 -2.48 -1.50
N THR A 82 14.49 -3.73 -1.91
CA THR A 82 13.26 -4.49 -2.13
C THR A 82 12.87 -5.29 -0.89
N PHE A 83 11.68 -5.85 -0.87
CA PHE A 83 11.27 -6.76 0.20
C PHE A 83 12.26 -7.93 0.36
N GLN A 84 12.78 -8.48 -0.74
CA GLN A 84 13.77 -9.56 -0.70
C GLN A 84 15.05 -9.18 0.06
N ASN A 85 15.48 -7.92 -0.01
CA ASN A 85 16.63 -7.46 0.78
C ASN A 85 16.32 -7.46 2.29
N VAL A 86 15.12 -7.04 2.67
CA VAL A 86 14.66 -7.08 4.07
C VAL A 86 14.59 -8.51 4.57
N TYR A 87 13.99 -9.40 3.79
CA TYR A 87 13.87 -10.83 4.11
C TYR A 87 15.23 -11.50 4.28
N SER A 88 16.17 -11.24 3.36
CA SER A 88 17.52 -11.78 3.43
C SER A 88 18.27 -11.32 4.70
N LEU A 89 18.13 -10.06 5.09
CA LEU A 89 18.72 -9.53 6.33
C LEU A 89 18.08 -10.18 7.55
N TYR A 90 16.75 -10.31 7.57
CA TYR A 90 16.03 -10.98 8.64
C TYR A 90 16.50 -12.44 8.82
N MET A 91 16.60 -13.20 7.72
CA MET A 91 17.00 -14.61 7.75
C MET A 91 18.48 -14.80 8.09
N GLY A 92 19.34 -13.88 7.70
CA GLY A 92 20.79 -13.92 7.93
C GLY A 92 21.24 -13.42 9.31
N ASP A 93 20.32 -12.89 10.13
CA ASP A 93 20.63 -12.41 11.49
C ASP A 93 20.38 -13.53 12.50
N ASP A 94 21.46 -14.09 13.07
CA ASP A 94 21.41 -15.19 14.04
C ASP A 94 20.87 -14.73 15.42
N ASP A 95 20.89 -13.44 15.72
CA ASP A 95 20.34 -12.89 16.97
C ASP A 95 18.81 -12.81 16.95
N ILE A 96 18.21 -12.91 15.79
CA ILE A 96 16.74 -12.90 15.63
C ILE A 96 16.21 -14.33 15.88
N LYS A 97 15.31 -14.43 16.86
CA LYS A 97 14.61 -15.70 17.13
C LYS A 97 13.69 -16.03 15.95
N LYS A 98 13.91 -17.19 15.35
CA LYS A 98 13.09 -17.75 14.26
C LYS A 98 11.99 -18.67 14.81
N GLY A 99 11.05 -19.04 13.93
CA GLY A 99 9.97 -19.98 14.26
C GLY A 99 8.76 -19.33 14.89
N ASP A 100 8.55 -18.04 14.68
CA ASP A 100 7.40 -17.29 15.17
C ASP A 100 6.49 -16.77 14.03
N SER A 101 5.42 -16.06 14.39
CA SER A 101 4.48 -15.47 13.43
C SER A 101 5.12 -14.46 12.48
N GLN A 102 6.18 -13.78 12.92
CA GLN A 102 6.89 -12.84 12.07
C GLN A 102 7.66 -13.55 10.95
N GLU A 103 8.38 -14.62 11.27
CA GLU A 103 9.04 -15.43 10.24
C GLU A 103 8.02 -15.99 9.25
N ALA A 104 6.90 -16.54 9.76
CA ALA A 104 5.85 -17.08 8.91
C ALA A 104 5.30 -16.04 7.94
N ALA A 105 5.01 -14.83 8.42
CA ALA A 105 4.54 -13.73 7.59
C ALA A 105 5.55 -13.32 6.50
N LEU A 106 6.82 -13.13 6.89
CA LEU A 106 7.88 -12.75 5.96
C LEU A 106 8.17 -13.85 4.93
N ARG A 107 8.14 -15.11 5.36
CA ARG A 107 8.30 -16.27 4.49
C ARG A 107 7.17 -16.37 3.48
N THR A 108 5.91 -16.19 3.89
CA THR A 108 4.76 -16.20 3.00
C THR A 108 4.95 -15.18 1.87
N LEU A 109 5.32 -13.93 2.20
CA LEU A 109 5.57 -12.91 1.18
C LEU A 109 6.73 -13.25 0.23
N ALA A 110 7.77 -13.90 0.74
CA ALA A 110 8.92 -14.32 -0.05
C ALA A 110 8.60 -15.52 -0.94
N ASP A 111 7.93 -16.54 -0.40
CA ASP A 111 7.59 -17.79 -1.11
C ASP A 111 6.56 -17.54 -2.24
N PHE A 112 5.64 -16.60 -2.03
CA PHE A 112 4.70 -16.16 -3.07
C PHE A 112 5.30 -15.13 -4.03
N GLU A 113 6.53 -14.67 -3.80
CA GLU A 113 7.19 -13.65 -4.62
C GLU A 113 6.27 -12.44 -4.91
N VAL A 114 5.57 -11.97 -3.86
CA VAL A 114 4.50 -10.97 -4.00
C VAL A 114 5.01 -9.68 -4.67
N PHE A 115 6.17 -9.19 -4.26
CA PHE A 115 6.78 -7.99 -4.81
C PHE A 115 8.00 -8.30 -5.66
N GLU A 116 8.17 -7.53 -6.74
CA GLU A 116 9.34 -7.64 -7.62
C GLU A 116 10.65 -7.53 -6.82
N ALA A 117 11.52 -8.52 -6.99
CA ALA A 117 12.79 -8.60 -6.28
C ALA A 117 13.88 -7.69 -6.89
N ASP A 118 13.80 -7.40 -8.19
CA ASP A 118 14.74 -6.53 -8.88
C ASP A 118 14.19 -5.11 -8.99
N SER A 119 14.82 -4.17 -8.28
CA SER A 119 14.42 -2.77 -8.29
C SER A 119 14.42 -2.12 -9.69
N ARG A 120 15.13 -2.69 -10.67
CA ARG A 120 15.16 -2.22 -12.06
C ARG A 120 13.86 -2.51 -12.81
N ASN A 121 13.11 -3.51 -12.37
CA ASN A 121 11.83 -3.93 -12.94
C ASN A 121 10.64 -3.28 -12.23
N THR A 122 10.88 -2.39 -11.26
CA THR A 122 9.80 -1.73 -10.51
C THR A 122 9.43 -0.39 -11.14
N GLU A 123 8.15 -0.08 -11.09
CA GLU A 123 7.57 1.18 -11.54
C GLU A 123 6.94 1.94 -10.36
N SER A 124 6.73 3.24 -10.53
CA SER A 124 5.85 3.98 -9.63
C SER A 124 4.43 3.43 -9.73
N LEU A 125 3.83 3.06 -8.60
CA LEU A 125 2.46 2.55 -8.58
C LEU A 125 1.49 3.53 -9.25
N PHE A 126 1.64 4.82 -9.02
CA PHE A 126 0.75 5.83 -9.59
C PHE A 126 0.83 5.91 -11.12
N ASP A 127 2.00 5.67 -11.71
CA ASP A 127 2.18 5.61 -13.16
C ASP A 127 1.72 4.26 -13.73
N LEU A 128 1.98 3.17 -13.00
CA LEU A 128 1.52 1.82 -13.31
C LEU A 128 -0.01 1.77 -13.46
N LEU A 129 -0.73 2.50 -12.59
CA LEU A 129 -2.18 2.61 -12.59
C LEU A 129 -2.70 3.59 -13.66
N THR A 130 -2.20 3.47 -14.90
CA THR A 130 -2.67 4.27 -16.05
C THR A 130 -3.62 3.43 -16.91
N GLY A 131 -4.77 4.02 -17.27
CA GLY A 131 -5.87 3.30 -17.93
C GLY A 131 -6.69 2.48 -16.94
N VAL A 132 -7.20 1.34 -17.37
CA VAL A 132 -7.92 0.39 -16.51
C VAL A 132 -6.94 -0.67 -16.04
N VAL A 133 -6.68 -0.72 -14.74
CA VAL A 133 -5.78 -1.70 -14.12
C VAL A 133 -6.54 -2.47 -13.05
N VAL A 134 -6.45 -3.77 -13.09
CA VAL A 134 -7.03 -4.68 -12.10
C VAL A 134 -5.89 -5.38 -11.38
N ILE A 135 -5.90 -5.36 -10.06
CA ILE A 135 -5.00 -6.18 -9.24
C ILE A 135 -5.81 -7.42 -8.85
N ASP A 136 -5.45 -8.56 -9.44
CA ASP A 136 -6.12 -9.83 -9.19
C ASP A 136 -5.49 -10.49 -7.95
N ILE A 137 -6.23 -10.51 -6.85
CA ILE A 137 -5.81 -11.12 -5.58
C ILE A 137 -6.57 -12.41 -5.29
N SER A 138 -7.31 -12.93 -6.24
CA SER A 138 -8.05 -14.18 -6.10
C SER A 138 -7.10 -15.37 -5.85
N GLY A 139 -7.55 -16.30 -5.03
CA GLY A 139 -6.79 -17.54 -4.75
C GLY A 139 -5.78 -17.45 -3.59
N TYR A 140 -5.61 -16.29 -2.95
CA TYR A 140 -4.85 -16.14 -1.71
C TYR A 140 -5.76 -16.18 -0.49
N ASP A 141 -5.16 -16.53 0.67
CA ASP A 141 -5.84 -16.38 1.94
C ASP A 141 -6.14 -14.91 2.27
N THR A 142 -7.06 -14.68 3.19
CA THR A 142 -7.54 -13.34 3.54
C THR A 142 -6.44 -12.43 4.06
N ASP A 143 -5.49 -12.94 4.84
CA ASP A 143 -4.42 -12.13 5.43
C ASP A 143 -3.49 -11.59 4.34
N LEU A 144 -3.12 -12.44 3.37
CA LEU A 144 -2.28 -12.02 2.25
C LEU A 144 -3.02 -11.06 1.32
N GLN A 145 -4.31 -11.28 1.05
CA GLN A 145 -5.14 -10.33 0.31
C GLN A 145 -5.17 -8.97 0.99
N ASN A 146 -5.48 -8.94 2.29
CA ASN A 146 -5.52 -7.73 3.10
C ASN A 146 -4.18 -7.00 3.11
N LEU A 147 -3.09 -7.74 3.21
CA LEU A 147 -1.74 -7.16 3.18
C LEU A 147 -1.44 -6.48 1.84
N ILE A 148 -1.69 -7.17 0.73
CA ILE A 148 -1.45 -6.61 -0.61
C ILE A 148 -2.27 -5.33 -0.81
N ILE A 149 -3.53 -5.33 -0.43
CA ILE A 149 -4.41 -4.16 -0.53
C ILE A 149 -3.91 -3.04 0.36
N ALA A 150 -3.60 -3.33 1.63
CA ALA A 150 -3.14 -2.32 2.58
C ALA A 150 -1.86 -1.64 2.09
N ILE A 151 -0.85 -2.40 1.69
CA ILE A 151 0.42 -1.89 1.16
C ILE A 151 0.19 -1.07 -0.12
N THR A 152 -0.68 -1.56 -1.02
CA THR A 152 -1.02 -0.85 -2.25
C THR A 152 -1.67 0.50 -1.97
N LEU A 153 -2.62 0.55 -1.04
CA LEU A 153 -3.29 1.78 -0.63
C LEU A 153 -2.34 2.75 0.08
N ASP A 154 -1.45 2.24 0.95
CA ASP A 154 -0.46 3.04 1.65
C ASP A 154 0.51 3.69 0.67
N LEU A 155 1.04 2.91 -0.27
CA LEU A 155 1.94 3.41 -1.31
C LEU A 155 1.22 4.39 -2.24
N PHE A 156 -0.01 4.07 -2.64
CA PHE A 156 -0.83 4.96 -3.47
C PHE A 156 -1.06 6.30 -2.79
N TYR A 157 -1.44 6.29 -1.51
CA TYR A 157 -1.67 7.51 -0.74
C TYR A 157 -0.40 8.35 -0.61
N ALA A 158 0.73 7.74 -0.26
CA ALA A 158 2.01 8.43 -0.17
C ALA A 158 2.42 9.07 -1.51
N GLN A 159 2.25 8.34 -2.61
CA GLN A 159 2.53 8.82 -3.95
C GLN A 159 1.57 9.91 -4.41
N MET A 160 0.29 9.80 -4.08
CA MET A 160 -0.72 10.82 -4.31
C MET A 160 -0.34 12.15 -3.65
N GLN A 161 0.03 12.11 -2.38
CA GLN A 161 0.47 13.32 -1.63
C GLN A 161 1.74 13.92 -2.21
N ALA A 162 2.73 13.11 -2.55
CA ALA A 162 4.00 13.58 -3.10
C ALA A 162 3.83 14.30 -4.45
N ARG A 163 2.81 13.93 -5.24
CA ARG A 163 2.47 14.60 -6.52
C ARG A 163 1.78 15.95 -6.33
N GLY A 164 1.20 16.18 -5.16
CA GLY A 164 0.50 17.42 -4.85
C GLY A 164 -0.90 17.50 -5.45
N SER A 165 -1.56 18.62 -5.19
CA SER A 165 -2.95 18.86 -5.58
C SER A 165 -3.17 18.81 -7.10
N SER A 166 -4.30 18.26 -7.53
CA SER A 166 -4.68 18.23 -8.95
C SER A 166 -5.04 19.63 -9.49
N LYS A 167 -4.95 19.79 -10.79
CA LYS A 167 -5.26 21.08 -11.45
C LYS A 167 -6.72 21.48 -11.24
N LEU A 168 -6.96 22.75 -11.10
CA LEU A 168 -8.31 23.33 -11.11
C LEU A 168 -8.77 23.52 -12.57
N LEU A 169 -9.94 23.01 -12.88
CA LEU A 169 -10.67 23.23 -14.13
C LEU A 169 -11.94 24.02 -13.77
N GLY A 170 -11.84 25.35 -13.81
CA GLY A 170 -12.86 26.24 -13.29
C GLY A 170 -13.06 26.06 -11.79
N LYS A 171 -14.27 25.66 -11.36
CA LYS A 171 -14.59 25.41 -9.93
C LYS A 171 -14.32 23.97 -9.47
N HIS A 172 -13.89 23.10 -10.37
CA HIS A 172 -13.72 21.66 -10.07
C HIS A 172 -12.25 21.26 -10.20
N ARG A 173 -11.85 20.29 -9.42
CA ARG A 173 -10.54 19.65 -9.55
C ARG A 173 -10.59 18.63 -10.69
N GLN A 174 -9.51 18.55 -11.46
CA GLN A 174 -9.35 17.53 -12.48
C GLN A 174 -9.29 16.14 -11.83
N LEU A 175 -10.19 15.26 -12.21
CA LEU A 175 -10.12 13.84 -11.84
C LEU A 175 -8.97 13.19 -12.61
N THR A 176 -8.03 12.59 -11.90
CA THR A 176 -6.84 11.94 -12.47
C THR A 176 -6.83 10.44 -12.29
N LYS A 177 -7.42 9.95 -11.20
CA LYS A 177 -7.52 8.53 -10.85
C LYS A 177 -8.87 8.21 -10.24
N MET A 178 -9.33 6.98 -10.47
CA MET A 178 -10.51 6.43 -9.84
C MET A 178 -10.14 5.09 -9.24
N ILE A 179 -10.45 4.91 -7.96
CA ILE A 179 -10.33 3.63 -7.25
C ILE A 179 -11.72 3.01 -7.21
N LEU A 180 -11.83 1.79 -7.70
CA LEU A 180 -13.04 0.99 -7.58
C LEU A 180 -12.74 -0.20 -6.69
N VAL A 181 -13.51 -0.37 -5.63
CA VAL A 181 -13.43 -1.49 -4.70
C VAL A 181 -14.77 -2.20 -4.73
N ASP A 182 -14.78 -3.39 -5.30
CA ASP A 182 -15.94 -4.26 -5.28
C ASP A 182 -15.90 -5.14 -4.02
N GLU A 183 -17.05 -5.52 -3.50
CA GLU A 183 -17.16 -6.24 -2.22
C GLU A 183 -16.35 -5.57 -1.09
N ALA A 184 -16.50 -4.24 -0.98
CA ALA A 184 -15.72 -3.43 -0.05
C ALA A 184 -15.90 -3.82 1.43
N ASP A 185 -16.97 -4.55 1.76
CA ASP A 185 -17.21 -5.11 3.08
C ASP A 185 -16.07 -6.00 3.57
N ASN A 186 -15.44 -6.76 2.69
CA ASN A 186 -14.29 -7.59 3.03
C ASN A 186 -13.08 -6.77 3.54
N PHE A 187 -13.01 -5.49 3.17
CA PHE A 187 -11.87 -4.62 3.47
C PHE A 187 -12.19 -3.50 4.48
N LEU A 188 -13.46 -3.08 4.55
CA LEU A 188 -13.87 -1.99 5.44
C LEU A 188 -13.75 -2.39 6.93
N HIS A 189 -13.95 -3.68 7.24
CA HIS A 189 -13.78 -4.21 8.59
C HIS A 189 -12.33 -4.13 9.09
N GLU A 190 -11.35 -4.25 8.21
CA GLU A 190 -9.94 -4.19 8.54
C GLU A 190 -9.45 -2.75 8.83
N GLY A 191 -10.31 -1.76 8.61
CA GLY A 191 -10.06 -0.38 8.99
C GLY A 191 -8.82 0.23 8.33
N PHE A 192 -8.58 -0.04 7.04
CA PHE A 192 -7.41 0.47 6.31
C PHE A 192 -7.24 2.00 6.44
N PRO A 193 -6.23 2.48 7.21
CA PRO A 193 -6.09 3.92 7.48
C PRO A 193 -5.90 4.74 6.21
N SER A 194 -5.19 4.20 5.22
CA SER A 194 -4.94 4.91 3.96
C SER A 194 -6.18 5.00 3.08
N LEU A 195 -7.08 4.00 3.12
CA LEU A 195 -8.38 4.12 2.44
C LEU A 195 -9.20 5.26 3.05
N LYS A 196 -9.28 5.34 4.38
CA LYS A 196 -9.97 6.42 5.10
C LYS A 196 -9.41 7.80 4.74
N LYS A 197 -8.08 7.91 4.66
CA LYS A 197 -7.40 9.15 4.22
C LYS A 197 -7.71 9.48 2.76
N ILE A 198 -7.69 8.49 1.86
CA ILE A 198 -8.02 8.68 0.45
C ILE A 198 -9.47 9.16 0.29
N LEU A 199 -10.43 8.57 1.00
CA LEU A 199 -11.83 9.01 0.98
C LEU A 199 -11.98 10.46 1.45
N LYS A 200 -11.23 10.84 2.49
CA LYS A 200 -11.28 12.19 3.09
C LYS A 200 -10.59 13.24 2.22
N GLU A 201 -9.43 12.93 1.67
CA GLU A 201 -8.51 13.91 1.08
C GLU A 201 -8.37 13.76 -0.44
N GLY A 202 -8.72 12.60 -1.02
CA GLY A 202 -8.47 12.26 -2.43
C GLY A 202 -9.00 13.29 -3.41
N ARG A 203 -10.12 13.97 -3.08
CA ARG A 203 -10.68 15.02 -3.91
C ARG A 203 -9.67 16.13 -4.22
N GLU A 204 -8.84 16.53 -3.26
CA GLU A 204 -7.82 17.55 -3.46
C GLU A 204 -6.78 17.14 -4.49
N PHE A 205 -6.45 15.85 -4.51
CA PHE A 205 -5.45 15.26 -5.39
C PHE A 205 -6.04 14.74 -6.72
N GLY A 206 -7.34 14.94 -6.92
CA GLY A 206 -8.03 14.46 -8.12
C GLY A 206 -8.26 12.95 -8.13
N VAL A 207 -8.39 12.35 -6.96
CA VAL A 207 -8.71 10.93 -6.79
C VAL A 207 -10.16 10.78 -6.36
N GLY A 208 -10.93 9.98 -7.12
CA GLY A 208 -12.27 9.54 -6.79
C GLY A 208 -12.25 8.10 -6.30
N THR A 209 -13.30 7.71 -5.57
CA THR A 209 -13.45 6.34 -5.05
C THR A 209 -14.89 5.88 -5.24
N ILE A 210 -15.05 4.65 -5.71
CA ILE A 210 -16.34 3.94 -5.77
C ILE A 210 -16.19 2.69 -4.92
N LEU A 211 -17.07 2.55 -3.93
CA LEU A 211 -17.13 1.37 -3.07
C LEU A 211 -18.46 0.67 -3.31
N SER A 212 -18.43 -0.63 -3.57
CA SER A 212 -19.61 -1.49 -3.72
C SER A 212 -19.69 -2.41 -2.50
N THR A 213 -20.86 -2.52 -1.88
CA THR A 213 -21.11 -3.44 -0.78
C THR A 213 -22.60 -3.83 -0.74
N GLN A 214 -22.88 -4.98 -0.16
CA GLN A 214 -24.24 -5.48 -0.03
C GLN A 214 -25.00 -4.89 1.19
N PHE A 215 -24.28 -4.43 2.22
CA PHE A 215 -24.89 -3.97 3.46
C PHE A 215 -24.30 -2.64 3.95
N LEU A 216 -25.15 -1.68 4.26
CA LEU A 216 -24.74 -0.38 4.80
C LEU A 216 -23.96 -0.48 6.11
N LYS A 217 -24.25 -1.47 6.95
CA LYS A 217 -23.55 -1.69 8.22
C LYS A 217 -22.05 -1.93 8.06
N HIS A 218 -21.59 -2.33 6.87
CA HIS A 218 -20.19 -2.57 6.60
C HIS A 218 -19.35 -1.29 6.55
N PHE A 219 -19.99 -0.13 6.39
CA PHE A 219 -19.28 1.16 6.48
C PHE A 219 -18.84 1.52 7.90
N GLY A 220 -19.19 0.71 8.90
CA GLY A 220 -18.76 0.90 10.28
C GLY A 220 -19.68 1.79 11.09
N SER A 221 -19.25 2.12 12.31
CA SER A 221 -19.98 2.98 13.24
C SER A 221 -18.98 3.78 14.09
N GLY A 222 -19.44 4.87 14.69
CA GLY A 222 -18.60 5.69 15.57
C GLY A 222 -17.47 6.39 14.81
N ASP A 223 -16.23 6.27 15.27
CA ASP A 223 -15.07 6.92 14.67
C ASP A 223 -14.57 6.21 13.40
N ASP A 224 -14.92 4.93 13.24
CA ASP A 224 -14.58 4.12 12.07
C ASP A 224 -15.69 4.08 11.01
N ASP A 225 -16.62 5.03 11.10
CA ASP A 225 -17.71 5.16 10.13
C ASP A 225 -17.23 5.81 8.83
N PHE A 226 -17.02 5.00 7.82
CA PHE A 226 -16.65 5.43 6.48
C PHE A 226 -17.77 6.16 5.74
N SER A 227 -19.04 5.95 6.13
CA SER A 227 -20.20 6.56 5.49
C SER A 227 -20.15 8.08 5.51
N LYS A 228 -19.50 8.66 6.52
CA LYS A 228 -19.30 10.11 6.67
C LYS A 228 -18.51 10.76 5.53
N TYR A 229 -17.76 9.97 4.78
CA TYR A 229 -16.93 10.45 3.66
C TYR A 229 -17.56 10.16 2.30
N ILE A 230 -18.69 9.45 2.25
CA ILE A 230 -19.41 9.12 1.02
C ILE A 230 -20.38 10.24 0.68
N LEU A 231 -20.16 10.89 -0.46
CA LEU A 231 -20.98 12.03 -0.89
C LEU A 231 -22.17 11.62 -1.76
N THR A 232 -22.08 10.49 -2.44
CA THR A 232 -23.12 10.00 -3.36
C THR A 232 -23.42 8.55 -3.08
N TRP A 233 -24.70 8.25 -2.91
CA TRP A 233 -25.19 6.90 -2.69
C TRP A 233 -26.01 6.43 -3.89
N VAL A 234 -25.69 5.27 -4.41
CA VAL A 234 -26.47 4.56 -5.42
C VAL A 234 -26.96 3.28 -4.75
N VAL A 235 -28.27 3.21 -4.54
CA VAL A 235 -28.89 2.08 -3.85
C VAL A 235 -29.69 1.30 -4.89
N HIS A 236 -29.34 0.04 -5.09
CA HIS A 236 -30.14 -0.90 -5.83
C HIS A 236 -31.14 -1.61 -4.90
N ASN A 237 -31.88 -2.58 -5.41
CA ASN A 237 -32.88 -3.32 -4.63
C ASN A 237 -32.19 -3.90 -3.38
N VAL A 238 -32.59 -3.40 -2.20
CA VAL A 238 -32.07 -3.89 -0.92
C VAL A 238 -33.03 -4.98 -0.47
N ALA A 239 -32.53 -6.18 -0.31
CA ALA A 239 -33.29 -7.23 0.37
C ALA A 239 -33.41 -6.85 1.84
N ASP A 240 -34.64 -6.90 2.37
CA ASP A 240 -34.95 -6.65 3.78
C ASP A 240 -34.24 -7.65 4.71
#